data_7afcf73def4f3c1b414b1cbfe9327f8f
#
_entry.id   7afcf73def4f3c1b414b1cbfe9327f8f
#
_cell.length_a   1.000
_cell.length_b   1.000
_cell.length_c   1.000
_cell.angle_alpha   90.00
_cell.angle_beta   90.00
_cell.angle_gamma   90.00
#
_symmetry.space_group_name_H-M   'P 1'
#
loop_
_entity.id
_entity.type
_entity.pdbx_description
1 polymer ?
#
loop_
_entity_poly.entity_id
_entity_poly.type
_entity_poly.pdbx_seq_one_letter_code
_entity_poly.pdbx_strand_id
1 'polypeptide(L)'
;DIDVAKRNFLPQISATASATYLDYSEHGRNAQDDLRVGVGISWSLFEGFARKYDLISAKMQRRAQAQILKQVQIKIMSDIWSAYYLYKSAFKQLASAEAAVEANLEAYNATKAGYESGVNSITDFLNSQNRLASARQQVVLAKSTLASSIAKLAYAVGSLR
;
A
#
# COMPACT_ATOMS: atom_id res chain seq x y z
N ASP A 1 4.54 -21.02 13.21
CA ASP A 1 5.74 -20.79 14.03
C ASP A 1 6.51 -22.10 14.27
N ILE A 2 7.83 -22.11 13.97
CA ILE A 2 8.69 -23.30 14.13
C ILE A 2 8.71 -23.74 15.60
N ASP A 3 8.68 -22.80 16.53
CA ASP A 3 8.71 -23.11 17.96
C ASP A 3 7.44 -23.79 18.46
N VAL A 4 6.29 -23.46 17.87
CA VAL A 4 5.04 -24.19 18.11
C VAL A 4 5.15 -25.63 17.59
N ALA A 5 5.65 -25.81 16.37
CA ALA A 5 5.84 -27.16 15.81
C ALA A 5 6.86 -28.01 16.61
N LYS A 6 7.86 -27.38 17.23
CA LYS A 6 8.79 -28.06 18.16
C LYS A 6 8.11 -28.44 19.48
N ARG A 7 7.22 -27.59 20.02
CA ARG A 7 6.50 -27.87 21.27
C ARG A 7 5.57 -29.07 21.16
N ASN A 8 5.10 -29.40 19.98
CA ASN A 8 4.28 -30.59 19.74
C ASN A 8 5.01 -31.92 20.04
N PHE A 9 6.35 -31.89 20.20
CA PHE A 9 7.12 -33.04 20.65
C PHE A 9 7.12 -33.21 22.18
N LEU A 10 6.65 -32.23 22.93
CA LEU A 10 6.61 -32.27 24.40
C LEU A 10 5.23 -32.77 24.89
N PRO A 11 5.19 -33.37 26.11
CA PRO A 11 3.91 -33.73 26.72
C PRO A 11 3.06 -32.47 26.98
N GLN A 12 1.76 -32.58 26.74
CA GLN A 12 0.78 -31.54 27.03
C GLN A 12 0.20 -31.78 28.43
N ILE A 13 0.26 -30.75 29.26
CA ILE A 13 -0.34 -30.75 30.60
C ILE A 13 -1.59 -29.91 30.54
N SER A 14 -2.74 -30.47 30.91
CA SER A 14 -4.03 -29.79 30.98
C SER A 14 -4.58 -29.83 32.40
N ALA A 15 -5.12 -28.71 32.85
CA ALA A 15 -5.91 -28.63 34.08
C ALA A 15 -7.36 -28.37 33.72
N THR A 16 -8.28 -29.16 34.26
CA THR A 16 -9.71 -29.02 34.03
C THR A 16 -10.42 -28.81 35.36
N ALA A 17 -11.32 -27.85 35.41
CA ALA A 17 -12.26 -27.67 36.52
C ALA A 17 -13.66 -27.53 35.94
N SER A 18 -14.59 -28.31 36.42
CA SER A 18 -16.00 -28.24 36.05
C SER A 18 -16.87 -28.24 37.28
N ALA A 19 -17.84 -27.36 37.32
CA ALA A 19 -18.91 -27.32 38.32
C ALA A 19 -20.22 -27.50 37.59
N THR A 20 -21.01 -28.50 38.02
CA THR A 20 -22.32 -28.79 37.44
C THR A 20 -23.35 -28.72 38.54
N TYR A 21 -24.35 -27.85 38.38
CA TYR A 21 -25.52 -27.74 39.24
C TYR A 21 -26.72 -28.28 38.51
N LEU A 22 -27.36 -29.30 39.11
CA LEU A 22 -28.58 -29.91 38.57
C LEU A 22 -29.71 -29.70 39.57
N ASP A 23 -30.67 -28.85 39.22
CA ASP A 23 -31.89 -28.65 39.97
C ASP A 23 -33.03 -29.47 39.33
N TYR A 24 -33.53 -30.47 40.07
CA TYR A 24 -34.66 -31.32 39.68
C TYR A 24 -35.91 -30.87 40.43
N SER A 25 -36.56 -29.81 39.99
CA SER A 25 -37.71 -29.19 40.69
C SER A 25 -39.02 -30.00 40.58
N GLU A 26 -39.09 -31.13 39.88
CA GLU A 26 -40.40 -31.79 39.63
C GLU A 26 -40.67 -33.12 40.39
N HIS A 27 -39.76 -33.78 41.07
CA HIS A 27 -40.07 -35.04 41.77
C HIS A 27 -39.21 -35.29 43.01
N GLY A 28 -39.04 -34.33 43.91
CA GLY A 28 -38.52 -34.61 45.26
C GLY A 28 -37.11 -35.19 45.33
N ARG A 29 -36.29 -35.02 44.28
CA ARG A 29 -34.88 -35.34 44.30
C ARG A 29 -34.07 -34.10 44.66
N ASN A 30 -33.14 -34.28 45.60
CA ASN A 30 -32.29 -33.18 46.08
C ASN A 30 -31.45 -32.63 44.93
N ALA A 31 -31.24 -31.31 44.93
CA ALA A 31 -30.26 -30.65 44.04
C ALA A 31 -28.90 -31.34 44.21
N GLN A 32 -28.24 -31.63 43.11
CA GLN A 32 -26.92 -32.27 43.13
C GLN A 32 -25.89 -31.29 42.58
N ASP A 33 -24.94 -30.95 43.43
CA ASP A 33 -23.77 -30.17 43.09
C ASP A 33 -22.62 -31.14 42.79
N ASP A 34 -22.02 -31.04 41.62
CA ASP A 34 -20.85 -31.82 41.23
C ASP A 34 -19.69 -30.88 40.87
N LEU A 35 -18.61 -30.94 41.67
CA LEU A 35 -17.39 -30.22 41.43
C LEU A 35 -16.29 -31.21 41.08
N ARG A 36 -15.74 -31.08 39.85
CA ARG A 36 -14.67 -31.92 39.37
C ARG A 36 -13.46 -31.06 39.07
N VAL A 37 -12.29 -31.42 39.65
CA VAL A 37 -11.00 -30.85 39.36
C VAL A 37 -10.09 -31.98 38.92
N GLY A 38 -9.40 -31.77 37.80
CA GLY A 38 -8.51 -32.77 37.25
C GLY A 38 -7.27 -32.14 36.59
N VAL A 39 -6.18 -32.90 36.67
CA VAL A 39 -4.92 -32.60 35.91
C VAL A 39 -4.69 -33.79 34.99
N GLY A 40 -4.55 -33.51 33.69
CA GLY A 40 -4.24 -34.52 32.70
C GLY A 40 -2.88 -34.28 32.04
N ILE A 41 -2.13 -35.35 31.77
CA ILE A 41 -0.94 -35.32 30.95
C ILE A 41 -1.18 -36.18 29.71
N SER A 42 -1.02 -35.60 28.56
CA SER A 42 -1.19 -36.26 27.26
C SER A 42 0.13 -36.19 26.50
N TRP A 43 0.67 -37.34 26.12
CA TRP A 43 1.89 -37.41 25.31
C TRP A 43 1.75 -38.49 24.25
N SER A 44 1.72 -38.06 23.01
CA SER A 44 1.67 -38.98 21.90
C SER A 44 3.10 -39.41 21.54
N LEU A 45 3.42 -40.66 21.76
CA LEU A 45 4.77 -41.19 21.56
C LEU A 45 5.08 -41.43 20.07
N PHE A 46 4.08 -41.80 19.26
CA PHE A 46 4.22 -42.06 17.83
C PHE A 46 2.95 -41.66 17.07
N GLU A 47 3.12 -40.85 16.03
CA GLU A 47 2.06 -40.35 15.15
C GLU A 47 2.41 -40.53 13.66
N GLY A 48 3.04 -41.65 13.32
CA GLY A 48 3.35 -41.94 11.91
C GLY A 48 4.25 -40.86 11.24
N PHE A 49 5.19 -40.26 11.98
CA PHE A 49 6.05 -39.17 11.53
C PHE A 49 5.37 -37.84 11.23
N ALA A 50 4.07 -37.67 11.52
CA ALA A 50 3.32 -36.42 11.27
C ALA A 50 4.07 -35.19 11.82
N ARG A 51 4.50 -35.19 13.07
CA ARG A 51 5.25 -34.09 13.72
C ARG A 51 6.53 -33.71 12.98
N LYS A 52 7.25 -34.69 12.41
CA LYS A 52 8.45 -34.44 11.62
C LYS A 52 8.11 -33.65 10.36
N TYR A 53 7.05 -34.05 9.66
CA TYR A 53 6.60 -33.35 8.45
C TYR A 53 6.00 -31.98 8.75
N ASP A 54 5.29 -31.83 9.88
CA ASP A 54 4.82 -30.53 10.37
C ASP A 54 5.97 -29.56 10.64
N LEU A 55 7.04 -30.04 11.26
CA LEU A 55 8.25 -29.22 11.48
C LEU A 55 8.93 -28.84 10.15
N ILE A 56 8.99 -29.75 9.19
CA ILE A 56 9.52 -29.47 7.85
C ILE A 56 8.62 -28.43 7.15
N SER A 57 7.30 -28.60 7.20
CA SER A 57 6.32 -27.66 6.66
C SER A 57 6.50 -26.26 7.26
N ALA A 58 6.57 -26.15 8.59
CA ALA A 58 6.80 -24.88 9.28
C ALA A 58 8.12 -24.21 8.87
N LYS A 59 9.20 -24.98 8.65
CA LYS A 59 10.47 -24.47 8.13
C LYS A 59 10.35 -23.97 6.70
N MET A 60 9.60 -24.67 5.82
CA MET A 60 9.37 -24.23 4.44
C MET A 60 8.51 -22.99 4.39
N GLN A 61 7.47 -22.89 5.22
CA GLN A 61 6.65 -21.68 5.36
C GLN A 61 7.49 -20.46 5.78
N ARG A 62 8.40 -20.64 6.76
CA ARG A 62 9.33 -19.56 7.13
C ARG A 62 10.21 -19.12 5.96
N ARG A 63 10.73 -20.07 5.16
CA ARG A 63 11.52 -19.76 3.97
C ARG A 63 10.70 -19.01 2.93
N ALA A 64 9.46 -19.44 2.70
CA ALA A 64 8.52 -18.76 1.79
C ALA A 64 8.26 -17.31 2.23
N GLN A 65 8.00 -17.07 3.53
CA GLN A 65 7.82 -15.73 4.06
C GLN A 65 9.06 -14.86 3.92
N ALA A 66 10.27 -15.42 4.08
CA ALA A 66 11.51 -14.69 3.84
C ALA A 66 11.68 -14.27 2.37
N GLN A 67 11.23 -15.09 1.41
CA GLN A 67 11.24 -14.71 -0.02
C GLN A 67 10.19 -13.65 -0.34
N ILE A 68 9.00 -13.74 0.28
CA ILE A 68 7.95 -12.70 0.16
C ILE A 68 8.46 -11.35 0.68
N LEU A 69 9.13 -11.33 1.84
CA LEU A 69 9.75 -10.13 2.36
C LEU A 69 10.74 -9.51 1.36
N LYS A 70 11.62 -10.33 0.78
CA LYS A 70 12.57 -9.87 -0.24
C LYS A 70 11.87 -9.32 -1.49
N GLN A 71 10.79 -9.97 -1.93
CA GLN A 71 9.96 -9.49 -3.04
C GLN A 71 9.34 -8.13 -2.74
N VAL A 72 8.80 -7.94 -1.52
CA VAL A 72 8.22 -6.65 -1.10
C VAL A 72 9.29 -5.56 -1.06
N GLN A 73 10.49 -5.85 -0.55
CA GLN A 73 11.61 -4.90 -0.54
C GLN A 73 11.99 -4.44 -1.96
N ILE A 74 12.09 -5.38 -2.92
CA ILE A 74 12.37 -5.06 -4.32
C ILE A 74 11.25 -4.21 -4.93
N LYS A 75 9.98 -4.55 -4.63
CA LYS A 75 8.82 -3.78 -5.09
C LYS A 75 8.86 -2.34 -4.57
N ILE A 76 9.09 -2.14 -3.27
CA ILE A 76 9.20 -0.80 -2.67
C ILE A 76 10.31 0.01 -3.36
N MET A 77 11.47 -0.60 -3.59
CA MET A 77 12.57 0.06 -4.30
C MET A 77 12.15 0.50 -5.71
N SER A 78 11.47 -0.38 -6.47
CA SER A 78 10.95 -0.07 -7.81
C SER A 78 9.92 1.06 -7.78
N ASP A 79 9.02 1.06 -6.78
CA ASP A 79 7.98 2.08 -6.64
C ASP A 79 8.59 3.45 -6.33
N ILE A 80 9.61 3.52 -5.46
CA ILE A 80 10.34 4.75 -5.16
C ILE A 80 11.05 5.29 -6.41
N TRP A 81 11.76 4.44 -7.16
CA TRP A 81 12.42 4.85 -8.39
C TRP A 81 11.43 5.36 -9.44
N SER A 82 10.30 4.68 -9.61
CA SER A 82 9.23 5.10 -10.51
C SER A 82 8.68 6.48 -10.11
N ALA A 83 8.36 6.67 -8.84
CA ALA A 83 7.87 7.96 -8.32
C ALA A 83 8.89 9.08 -8.49
N TYR A 84 10.18 8.80 -8.27
CA TYR A 84 11.26 9.77 -8.47
C TYR A 84 11.39 10.22 -9.94
N TYR A 85 11.36 9.27 -10.88
CA TYR A 85 11.44 9.63 -12.30
C TYR A 85 10.19 10.36 -12.80
N LEU A 86 9.00 10.03 -12.27
CA LEU A 86 7.77 10.79 -12.54
C LEU A 86 7.88 12.23 -12.04
N TYR A 87 8.38 12.44 -10.83
CA TYR A 87 8.66 13.77 -10.29
C TYR A 87 9.64 14.54 -11.18
N LYS A 88 10.79 13.92 -11.52
CA LYS A 88 11.80 14.55 -12.37
C LYS A 88 11.27 14.92 -13.77
N SER A 89 10.42 14.07 -14.35
CA SER A 89 9.76 14.33 -15.62
C SER A 89 8.78 15.48 -15.53
N ALA A 90 7.91 15.49 -14.49
CA ALA A 90 6.93 16.54 -14.26
C ALA A 90 7.60 17.92 -14.03
N PHE A 91 8.73 17.94 -13.32
CA PHE A 91 9.52 19.16 -13.12
C PHE A 91 10.05 19.73 -14.45
N LYS A 92 10.58 18.87 -15.33
CA LYS A 92 11.05 19.30 -16.67
C LYS A 92 9.89 19.74 -17.55
N GLN A 93 8.74 19.06 -17.46
CA GLN A 93 7.54 19.42 -18.21
C GLN A 93 7.02 20.80 -17.81
N LEU A 94 7.05 21.14 -16.52
CA LEU A 94 6.69 22.48 -16.05
C LEU A 94 7.62 23.55 -16.64
N ALA A 95 8.93 23.34 -16.56
CA ALA A 95 9.89 24.29 -17.14
C ALA A 95 9.69 24.49 -18.65
N SER A 96 9.40 23.42 -19.40
CA SER A 96 9.10 23.51 -20.83
C SER A 96 7.77 24.23 -21.12
N ALA A 97 6.75 24.03 -20.28
CA ALA A 97 5.47 24.71 -20.42
C ALA A 97 5.59 26.22 -20.11
N GLU A 98 6.40 26.58 -19.11
CA GLU A 98 6.67 28.00 -18.80
C GLU A 98 7.43 28.70 -19.93
N ALA A 99 8.46 28.08 -20.50
CA ALA A 99 9.14 28.60 -21.68
C ALA A 99 8.22 28.74 -22.90
N ALA A 100 7.27 27.80 -23.07
CA ALA A 100 6.28 27.89 -24.13
C ALA A 100 5.32 29.08 -23.93
N VAL A 101 4.95 29.43 -22.70
CA VAL A 101 4.15 30.63 -22.43
C VAL A 101 4.91 31.88 -22.79
N GLU A 102 6.18 31.98 -22.44
CA GLU A 102 7.03 33.13 -22.77
C GLU A 102 7.12 33.33 -24.30
N ALA A 103 7.46 32.27 -25.03
CA ALA A 103 7.52 32.32 -26.50
C ALA A 103 6.18 32.68 -27.17
N ASN A 104 5.07 32.14 -26.68
CA ASN A 104 3.74 32.48 -27.20
C ASN A 104 3.29 33.89 -26.81
N LEU A 105 3.74 34.42 -25.68
CA LEU A 105 3.50 35.80 -25.29
C LEU A 105 4.21 36.80 -26.22
N GLU A 106 5.47 36.53 -26.56
CA GLU A 106 6.23 37.31 -27.52
C GLU A 106 5.57 37.27 -28.89
N ALA A 107 5.18 36.09 -29.37
CA ALA A 107 4.48 35.93 -30.64
C ALA A 107 3.12 36.68 -30.66
N TYR A 108 2.37 36.64 -29.56
CA TYR A 108 1.13 37.38 -29.39
C TYR A 108 1.38 38.89 -29.46
N ASN A 109 2.37 39.40 -28.75
CA ASN A 109 2.71 40.83 -28.75
C ASN A 109 3.14 41.33 -30.16
N ALA A 110 3.97 40.55 -30.87
CA ALA A 110 4.40 40.86 -32.23
C ALA A 110 3.22 40.84 -33.21
N THR A 111 2.31 39.82 -33.11
CA THR A 111 1.11 39.71 -33.98
C THR A 111 0.13 40.82 -33.70
N LYS A 112 -0.04 41.23 -32.43
CA LYS A 112 -0.89 42.34 -32.02
C LYS A 112 -0.41 43.66 -32.62
N ALA A 113 0.90 43.97 -32.49
CA ALA A 113 1.50 45.17 -33.08
C ALA A 113 1.36 45.18 -34.60
N GLY A 114 1.55 44.01 -35.27
CA GLY A 114 1.35 43.88 -36.71
C GLY A 114 -0.11 44.08 -37.15
N TYR A 115 -1.09 43.63 -36.34
CA TYR A 115 -2.49 43.88 -36.58
C TYR A 115 -2.85 45.36 -36.42
N GLU A 116 -2.39 46.01 -35.37
CA GLU A 116 -2.61 47.45 -35.12
C GLU A 116 -1.98 48.34 -36.20
N SER A 117 -0.90 47.91 -36.84
CA SER A 117 -0.27 48.60 -37.98
C SER A 117 -0.85 48.18 -39.35
N GLY A 118 -1.84 47.27 -39.40
CA GLY A 118 -2.47 46.80 -40.65
C GLY A 118 -1.64 45.76 -41.44
N VAL A 119 -0.55 45.23 -40.88
CA VAL A 119 0.31 44.24 -41.54
C VAL A 119 -0.21 42.82 -41.38
N ASN A 120 -0.75 42.48 -40.19
CA ASN A 120 -1.27 41.16 -39.89
C ASN A 120 -2.79 41.14 -39.98
N SER A 121 -3.35 39.96 -40.33
CA SER A 121 -4.80 39.77 -40.37
C SER A 121 -5.37 39.57 -38.95
N ILE A 122 -6.67 39.84 -38.79
CA ILE A 122 -7.39 39.53 -37.53
C ILE A 122 -7.32 38.03 -37.20
N THR A 123 -7.26 37.16 -38.23
CA THR A 123 -7.15 35.71 -38.06
C THR A 123 -5.82 35.32 -37.43
N ASP A 124 -4.72 35.96 -37.84
CA ASP A 124 -3.40 35.73 -37.27
C ASP A 124 -3.33 36.17 -35.80
N PHE A 125 -3.94 37.32 -35.50
CA PHE A 125 -4.05 37.83 -34.13
C PHE A 125 -4.86 36.87 -33.23
N LEU A 126 -6.05 36.43 -33.67
CA LEU A 126 -6.87 35.48 -32.92
C LEU A 126 -6.17 34.12 -32.73
N ASN A 127 -5.46 33.65 -33.77
CA ASN A 127 -4.65 32.41 -33.65
C ASN A 127 -3.53 32.54 -32.60
N SER A 128 -2.86 33.67 -32.56
CA SER A 128 -1.80 33.91 -31.57
C SER A 128 -2.37 34.00 -30.14
N GLN A 129 -3.54 34.60 -29.97
CA GLN A 129 -4.26 34.64 -28.70
C GLN A 129 -4.66 33.27 -28.23
N ASN A 130 -5.20 32.42 -29.12
CA ASN A 130 -5.57 31.04 -28.80
C ASN A 130 -4.36 30.19 -28.41
N ARG A 131 -3.22 30.36 -29.09
CA ARG A 131 -1.96 29.66 -28.74
C ARG A 131 -1.46 30.08 -27.37
N LEU A 132 -1.48 31.36 -27.01
CA LEU A 132 -1.12 31.86 -25.71
C LEU A 132 -2.04 31.30 -24.61
N ALA A 133 -3.36 31.29 -24.87
CA ALA A 133 -4.33 30.70 -23.93
C ALA A 133 -4.08 29.21 -23.70
N SER A 134 -3.82 28.47 -24.78
CA SER A 134 -3.46 27.04 -24.69
C SER A 134 -2.14 26.80 -23.95
N ALA A 135 -1.12 27.62 -24.18
CA ALA A 135 0.14 27.53 -23.46
C ALA A 135 -0.02 27.79 -21.95
N ARG A 136 -0.85 28.77 -21.57
CA ARG A 136 -1.19 29.03 -20.16
C ARG A 136 -1.91 27.87 -19.50
N GLN A 137 -2.86 27.26 -20.22
CA GLN A 137 -3.54 26.04 -19.75
C GLN A 137 -2.54 24.89 -19.51
N GLN A 138 -1.57 24.72 -20.41
CA GLN A 138 -0.51 23.69 -20.25
C GLN A 138 0.31 23.90 -18.97
N VAL A 139 0.64 25.13 -18.59
CA VAL A 139 1.33 25.43 -17.32
C VAL A 139 0.49 25.02 -16.11
N VAL A 140 -0.82 25.28 -16.12
CA VAL A 140 -1.72 24.87 -15.03
C VAL A 140 -1.75 23.35 -14.88
N LEU A 141 -1.86 22.62 -16.01
CA LEU A 141 -1.81 21.16 -16.02
C LEU A 141 -0.46 20.63 -15.55
N ALA A 142 0.66 21.22 -15.99
CA ALA A 142 1.99 20.83 -15.56
C ALA A 142 2.20 21.05 -14.06
N LYS A 143 1.72 22.17 -13.49
CA LYS A 143 1.74 22.43 -12.04
C LYS A 143 0.93 21.39 -11.25
N SER A 144 -0.26 21.03 -11.74
CA SER A 144 -1.08 19.98 -11.12
C SER A 144 -0.39 18.62 -11.17
N THR A 145 0.24 18.28 -12.31
CA THR A 145 1.00 17.03 -12.48
C THR A 145 2.21 16.99 -11.54
N LEU A 146 2.94 18.10 -11.42
CA LEU A 146 4.06 18.22 -10.50
C LEU A 146 3.61 18.03 -9.05
N ALA A 147 2.53 18.69 -8.61
CA ALA A 147 2.00 18.55 -7.27
C ALA A 147 1.61 17.10 -6.95
N SER A 148 0.92 16.43 -7.89
CA SER A 148 0.55 15.03 -7.72
C SER A 148 1.76 14.08 -7.70
N SER A 149 2.82 14.37 -8.48
CA SER A 149 4.05 13.58 -8.48
C SER A 149 4.84 13.73 -7.19
N ILE A 150 4.85 14.92 -6.59
CA ILE A 150 5.44 15.18 -5.26
C ILE A 150 4.70 14.36 -4.20
N ALA A 151 3.36 14.39 -4.21
CA ALA A 151 2.56 13.61 -3.26
C ALA A 151 2.81 12.10 -3.40
N LYS A 152 2.90 11.59 -4.64
CA LYS A 152 3.23 10.18 -4.91
C LYS A 152 4.63 9.81 -4.41
N LEU A 153 5.62 10.67 -4.61
CA LEU A 153 6.97 10.43 -4.11
C LEU A 153 7.01 10.44 -2.59
N ALA A 154 6.35 11.40 -1.94
CA ALA A 154 6.24 11.46 -0.49
C ALA A 154 5.54 10.22 0.11
N TYR A 155 4.50 9.73 -0.55
CA TYR A 155 3.85 8.46 -0.19
C TYR A 155 4.78 7.27 -0.35
N ALA A 156 5.48 7.14 -1.48
CA ALA A 156 6.40 6.03 -1.73
C ALA A 156 7.55 5.97 -0.73
N VAL A 157 8.04 7.12 -0.25
CA VAL A 157 9.09 7.21 0.79
C VAL A 157 8.52 7.02 2.19
N GLY A 158 7.18 7.03 2.37
CA GLY A 158 6.51 6.86 3.67
C GLY A 158 6.49 8.14 4.53
N SER A 159 6.68 9.31 3.95
CA SER A 159 6.61 10.59 4.66
C SER A 159 5.18 11.14 4.81
N LEU A 160 4.23 10.63 4.04
CA LEU A 160 2.80 10.88 4.21
C LEU A 160 2.21 9.72 5.04
N ARG A 161 1.85 10.01 6.29
CA ARG A 161 1.03 9.14 7.15
C ARG A 161 -0.40 9.62 7.14
#